data_4e6f639b5b941ca7206a242d3bc052f6
#
_entry.id   4e6f639b5b941ca7206a242d3bc052f6
#
_cell.length_a   1.000
_cell.length_b   1.000
_cell.length_c   1.000
_cell.angle_alpha   90.00
_cell.angle_beta   90.00
_cell.angle_gamma   90.00
#
_symmetry.space_group_name_H-M   'P 1'
#
loop_
_entity.id
_entity.type
_entity.pdbx_description
1 polymer ?
#
loop_
_entity_poly.entity_id
_entity_poly.type
_entity_poly.pdbx_seq_one_letter_code
_entity_poly.pdbx_strand_id
1 'polypeptide(L)'
;MKPFLRWCYVATALMLAGCSNTDWRKEAVLAIPLQPTLQQEVILARMEQILASRALTDDERAQLLYERGVLYDSLGLRALARNDFSQALTIRPDIPEVFNYLGIYLTQAGNFDAAYEAFDSVLELDPTYNYARLNRGIALYYGGRYLLAQDDLLAFYRDDPNDPFRSLWLYLVEREINPETAKIALNKRYDDAKKGPWGWNIVEFYLSNISEKTLMQRLQEEATDNTSLAEHLSETDFYLGKHYLSLGDKNTALALFKLTVANNVHNFVEHRYALLELALLGQEQDDLSGSDQQ
;
A
#
# COMPACT_ATOMS: atom_id res chain seq x y z
N MET A 1 1.82 -65.15 -22.74
CA MET A 1 1.61 -63.80 -23.23
C MET A 1 0.51 -63.05 -22.43
N LYS A 2 0.47 -63.07 -21.10
CA LYS A 2 -0.59 -62.38 -20.32
C LYS A 2 -0.17 -61.55 -19.13
N PRO A 3 1.09 -61.42 -18.68
CA PRO A 3 1.42 -60.47 -17.61
C PRO A 3 1.84 -59.07 -18.11
N PHE A 4 2.25 -58.89 -19.36
CA PHE A 4 2.74 -57.61 -19.88
C PHE A 4 1.62 -56.56 -20.09
N LEU A 5 0.40 -57.02 -20.39
CA LEU A 5 -0.70 -56.10 -20.65
C LEU A 5 -1.31 -55.46 -19.37
N ARG A 6 -1.16 -56.12 -18.21
CA ARG A 6 -1.62 -55.58 -16.92
C ARG A 6 -0.75 -54.47 -16.37
N TRP A 7 0.54 -54.47 -16.68
CA TRP A 7 1.47 -53.43 -16.25
C TRP A 7 1.30 -52.11 -17.04
N CYS A 8 0.91 -52.19 -18.31
CA CYS A 8 0.62 -51.01 -19.12
C CYS A 8 -0.62 -50.23 -18.62
N TYR A 9 -1.66 -50.93 -18.12
CA TYR A 9 -2.83 -50.23 -17.57
C TYR A 9 -2.59 -49.56 -16.22
N VAL A 10 -1.69 -50.07 -15.40
CA VAL A 10 -1.32 -49.45 -14.12
C VAL A 10 -0.43 -48.22 -14.36
N ALA A 11 0.49 -48.27 -15.32
CA ALA A 11 1.33 -47.12 -15.69
C ALA A 11 0.52 -45.97 -16.33
N THR A 12 -0.53 -46.31 -17.14
CA THR A 12 -1.39 -45.28 -17.76
C THR A 12 -2.36 -44.66 -16.76
N ALA A 13 -2.78 -45.36 -15.72
CA ALA A 13 -3.63 -44.81 -14.66
C ALA A 13 -2.85 -43.87 -13.72
N LEU A 14 -1.54 -44.06 -13.54
CA LEU A 14 -0.68 -43.16 -12.75
C LEU A 14 -0.32 -41.86 -13.48
N MET A 15 -0.40 -41.82 -14.81
CA MET A 15 -0.19 -40.62 -15.61
C MET A 15 -1.44 -39.70 -15.67
N LEU A 16 -2.61 -40.17 -15.26
CA LEU A 16 -3.85 -39.36 -15.20
C LEU A 16 -4.10 -38.72 -13.82
N ALA A 17 -3.24 -38.97 -12.83
CA ALA A 17 -3.23 -38.29 -11.55
C ALA A 17 -2.36 -37.01 -11.61
N GLY A 18 -2.12 -36.45 -12.80
CA GLY A 18 -1.45 -35.19 -13.03
C GLY A 18 -2.36 -34.03 -12.64
N CYS A 19 -2.15 -33.50 -11.46
CA CYS A 19 -2.37 -32.10 -11.05
C CYS A 19 -3.63 -31.44 -11.62
N SER A 20 -4.78 -31.70 -11.04
CA SER A 20 -5.82 -30.67 -10.96
C SER A 20 -5.46 -29.71 -9.81
N ASN A 21 -4.33 -29.04 -9.87
CA ASN A 21 -4.22 -27.72 -9.28
C ASN A 21 -5.11 -26.84 -10.17
N THR A 22 -6.41 -26.86 -9.90
CA THR A 22 -7.29 -25.79 -10.36
C THR A 22 -6.67 -24.53 -9.74
N ASP A 23 -5.97 -23.80 -10.59
CA ASP A 23 -5.37 -22.52 -10.23
C ASP A 23 -6.56 -21.60 -9.90
N TRP A 24 -6.93 -21.55 -8.60
CA TRP A 24 -8.05 -20.76 -8.09
C TRP A 24 -7.89 -19.27 -8.47
N ARG A 25 -6.68 -18.83 -8.83
CA ARG A 25 -6.41 -17.51 -9.37
C ARG A 25 -7.01 -17.29 -10.76
N LYS A 26 -7.48 -18.33 -11.45
CA LYS A 26 -8.23 -18.18 -12.71
C LYS A 26 -9.63 -17.59 -12.50
N GLU A 27 -10.12 -17.58 -11.27
CA GLU A 27 -11.34 -16.90 -10.85
C GLU A 27 -10.97 -15.62 -10.05
N ALA A 28 -10.15 -14.73 -10.65
CA ALA A 28 -9.71 -13.51 -9.99
C ALA A 28 -10.94 -12.68 -9.58
N VAL A 29 -11.00 -12.34 -8.29
CA VAL A 29 -11.96 -11.36 -7.79
C VAL A 29 -11.51 -9.98 -8.22
N LEU A 30 -12.36 -9.23 -8.90
CA LEU A 30 -12.06 -7.90 -9.40
C LEU A 30 -13.14 -6.92 -8.97
N ALA A 31 -12.74 -5.75 -8.53
CA ALA A 31 -13.65 -4.62 -8.35
C ALA A 31 -13.72 -3.78 -9.63
N ILE A 32 -14.80 -3.02 -9.76
CA ILE A 32 -14.85 -1.93 -10.73
C ILE A 32 -13.95 -0.80 -10.19
N PRO A 33 -12.94 -0.33 -10.95
CA PRO A 33 -12.04 0.74 -10.47
C PRO A 33 -12.83 1.96 -10.02
N LEU A 34 -12.47 2.50 -8.84
CA LEU A 34 -13.17 3.66 -8.29
C LEU A 34 -13.04 4.86 -9.24
N GLN A 35 -14.14 5.60 -9.37
CA GLN A 35 -14.22 6.79 -10.20
C GLN A 35 -14.55 8.01 -9.33
N PRO A 36 -14.18 9.24 -9.76
CA PRO A 36 -14.61 10.45 -9.09
C PRO A 36 -16.12 10.47 -8.91
N THR A 37 -16.57 10.85 -7.73
CA THR A 37 -18.00 11.03 -7.47
C THR A 37 -18.47 12.41 -7.97
N LEU A 38 -19.74 12.54 -8.35
CA LEU A 38 -20.33 13.83 -8.68
C LEU A 38 -20.12 14.87 -7.56
N GLN A 39 -20.15 14.44 -6.30
CA GLN A 39 -19.91 15.34 -5.17
C GLN A 39 -18.47 15.89 -5.18
N GLN A 40 -17.47 15.06 -5.44
CA GLN A 40 -16.07 15.50 -5.56
C GLN A 40 -15.89 16.49 -6.73
N GLU A 41 -16.49 16.21 -7.87
CA GLU A 41 -16.45 17.12 -9.03
C GLU A 41 -17.10 18.49 -8.73
N VAL A 42 -18.25 18.49 -8.06
CA VAL A 42 -18.94 19.73 -7.66
C VAL A 42 -18.12 20.52 -6.64
N ILE A 43 -17.52 19.83 -5.64
CA ILE A 43 -16.64 20.47 -4.66
C ILE A 43 -15.43 21.09 -5.35
N LEU A 44 -14.80 20.37 -6.27
CA LEU A 44 -13.65 20.87 -7.03
C LEU A 44 -14.00 22.12 -7.83
N ALA A 45 -15.09 22.09 -8.61
CA ALA A 45 -15.55 23.25 -9.38
C ALA A 45 -15.85 24.47 -8.48
N ARG A 46 -16.42 24.24 -7.30
CA ARG A 46 -16.67 25.29 -6.31
C ARG A 46 -15.37 25.88 -5.75
N MET A 47 -14.39 25.06 -5.41
CA MET A 47 -13.06 25.51 -4.94
C MET A 47 -12.37 26.36 -6.01
N GLU A 48 -12.42 25.96 -7.28
CA GLU A 48 -11.88 26.72 -8.40
C GLU A 48 -12.54 28.11 -8.51
N GLN A 49 -13.87 28.18 -8.42
CA GLN A 49 -14.60 29.43 -8.44
C GLN A 49 -14.21 30.37 -7.30
N ILE A 50 -14.07 29.82 -6.07
CA ILE A 50 -13.68 30.61 -4.89
C ILE A 50 -12.25 31.12 -5.04
N LEU A 51 -11.30 30.27 -5.48
CA LEU A 51 -9.90 30.65 -5.70
C LEU A 51 -9.72 31.71 -6.80
N ALA A 52 -10.61 31.76 -7.79
CA ALA A 52 -10.65 32.82 -8.80
C ALA A 52 -11.16 34.16 -8.24
N SER A 53 -11.79 34.15 -7.07
CA SER A 53 -12.23 35.35 -6.37
C SER A 53 -11.05 36.15 -5.83
N ARG A 54 -11.12 37.50 -5.87
CA ARG A 54 -10.12 38.39 -5.27
C ARG A 54 -10.38 38.68 -3.79
N ALA A 55 -11.44 38.15 -3.22
CA ALA A 55 -11.92 38.46 -1.87
C ALA A 55 -11.29 37.61 -0.75
N LEU A 56 -10.40 36.66 -1.11
CA LEU A 56 -9.72 35.80 -0.13
C LEU A 56 -8.53 36.51 0.51
N THR A 57 -8.37 36.34 1.82
CA THR A 57 -7.12 36.62 2.52
C THR A 57 -6.05 35.60 2.12
N ASP A 58 -4.78 35.89 2.41
CA ASP A 58 -3.68 34.96 2.12
C ASP A 58 -3.87 33.63 2.88
N ASP A 59 -4.27 33.65 4.15
CA ASP A 59 -4.53 32.45 4.94
C ASP A 59 -5.67 31.62 4.35
N GLU A 60 -6.80 32.23 3.99
CA GLU A 60 -7.92 31.54 3.35
C GLU A 60 -7.52 30.93 2.00
N ARG A 61 -6.70 31.65 1.23
CA ARG A 61 -6.18 31.17 -0.06
C ARG A 61 -5.24 29.98 0.14
N ALA A 62 -4.31 30.06 1.09
CA ALA A 62 -3.37 28.96 1.41
C ALA A 62 -4.13 27.71 1.87
N GLN A 63 -5.12 27.90 2.75
CA GLN A 63 -5.95 26.81 3.24
C GLN A 63 -6.75 26.16 2.10
N LEU A 64 -7.38 26.94 1.24
CA LEU A 64 -8.19 26.41 0.14
C LEU A 64 -7.32 25.73 -0.94
N LEU A 65 -6.11 26.21 -1.19
CA LEU A 65 -5.14 25.53 -2.04
C LEU A 65 -4.73 24.17 -1.44
N TYR A 66 -4.43 24.12 -0.15
CA TYR A 66 -4.16 22.85 0.54
C TYR A 66 -5.33 21.88 0.39
N GLU A 67 -6.55 22.29 0.72
CA GLU A 67 -7.75 21.43 0.63
C GLU A 67 -8.01 20.94 -0.80
N ARG A 68 -7.85 21.81 -1.83
CA ARG A 68 -7.95 21.40 -3.23
C ARG A 68 -6.83 20.45 -3.62
N GLY A 69 -5.62 20.67 -3.15
CA GLY A 69 -4.50 19.76 -3.33
C GLY A 69 -4.79 18.37 -2.76
N VAL A 70 -5.39 18.27 -1.55
CA VAL A 70 -5.83 17.01 -0.96
C VAL A 70 -6.89 16.32 -1.82
N LEU A 71 -7.86 17.08 -2.34
CA LEU A 71 -8.88 16.53 -3.22
C LEU A 71 -8.27 16.04 -4.55
N TYR A 72 -7.37 16.79 -5.17
CA TYR A 72 -6.65 16.34 -6.36
C TYR A 72 -5.84 15.05 -6.09
N ASP A 73 -5.15 14.95 -4.95
CA ASP A 73 -4.40 13.75 -4.59
C ASP A 73 -5.32 12.54 -4.44
N SER A 74 -6.48 12.70 -3.80
CA SER A 74 -7.48 11.64 -3.63
C SER A 74 -8.09 11.16 -4.96
N LEU A 75 -8.04 11.99 -6.00
CA LEU A 75 -8.48 11.69 -7.36
C LEU A 75 -7.32 11.15 -8.25
N GLY A 76 -6.12 10.95 -7.69
CA GLY A 76 -4.94 10.54 -8.46
C GLY A 76 -4.30 11.64 -9.31
N LEU A 77 -4.79 12.89 -9.21
CA LEU A 77 -4.32 14.05 -9.98
C LEU A 77 -3.10 14.72 -9.32
N ARG A 78 -2.05 13.91 -9.05
CA ARG A 78 -0.89 14.27 -8.25
C ARG A 78 -0.13 15.52 -8.72
N ALA A 79 -0.04 15.72 -10.04
CA ALA A 79 0.64 16.90 -10.58
C ALA A 79 -0.09 18.20 -10.19
N LEU A 80 -1.42 18.18 -10.19
CA LEU A 80 -2.26 19.31 -9.77
C LEU A 80 -2.18 19.49 -8.25
N ALA A 81 -2.22 18.41 -7.47
CA ALA A 81 -2.04 18.45 -6.03
C ALA A 81 -0.70 19.08 -5.64
N ARG A 82 0.41 18.65 -6.25
CA ARG A 82 1.75 19.22 -6.00
C ARG A 82 1.83 20.72 -6.32
N ASN A 83 1.18 21.15 -7.41
CA ASN A 83 1.13 22.56 -7.76
C ASN A 83 0.40 23.38 -6.69
N ASP A 84 -0.74 22.91 -6.21
CA ASP A 84 -1.52 23.58 -5.18
C ASP A 84 -0.77 23.60 -3.84
N PHE A 85 -0.16 22.51 -3.43
CA PHE A 85 0.69 22.44 -2.23
C PHE A 85 1.86 23.42 -2.30
N SER A 86 2.53 23.51 -3.45
CA SER A 86 3.63 24.47 -3.65
C SER A 86 3.15 25.93 -3.52
N GLN A 87 1.98 26.25 -4.08
CA GLN A 87 1.40 27.59 -3.96
C GLN A 87 0.98 27.87 -2.51
N ALA A 88 0.40 26.90 -1.80
CA ALA A 88 0.01 27.05 -0.41
C ALA A 88 1.24 27.37 0.47
N LEU A 89 2.37 26.66 0.30
CA LEU A 89 3.62 26.95 1.01
C LEU A 89 4.26 28.28 0.63
N THR A 90 4.06 28.77 -0.61
CA THR A 90 4.54 30.09 -1.02
C THR A 90 3.84 31.20 -0.24
N ILE A 91 2.58 31.00 0.09
CA ILE A 91 1.77 31.96 0.85
C ILE A 91 1.98 31.77 2.36
N ARG A 92 1.95 30.53 2.83
CA ARG A 92 2.10 30.14 4.23
C ARG A 92 3.10 28.98 4.35
N PRO A 93 4.35 29.25 4.74
CA PRO A 93 5.44 28.25 4.69
C PRO A 93 5.45 27.25 5.85
N ASP A 94 4.47 27.30 6.74
CA ASP A 94 4.40 26.53 8.01
C ASP A 94 3.19 25.60 8.08
N ILE A 95 2.80 24.96 6.97
CA ILE A 95 1.67 24.02 6.90
C ILE A 95 2.22 22.58 7.02
N PRO A 96 2.14 21.92 8.21
CA PRO A 96 2.72 20.60 8.42
C PRO A 96 2.12 19.55 7.50
N GLU A 97 0.82 19.62 7.22
CA GLU A 97 0.12 18.68 6.35
C GLU A 97 0.68 18.70 4.91
N VAL A 98 1.09 19.88 4.42
CA VAL A 98 1.68 19.99 3.08
C VAL A 98 3.06 19.34 3.06
N PHE A 99 3.89 19.55 4.07
CA PHE A 99 5.18 18.85 4.19
C PHE A 99 5.00 17.34 4.25
N ASN A 100 3.94 16.84 4.90
CA ASN A 100 3.62 15.41 4.92
C ASN A 100 3.34 14.88 3.50
N TYR A 101 2.55 15.57 2.68
CA TYR A 101 2.33 15.19 1.28
C TYR A 101 3.60 15.27 0.43
N LEU A 102 4.43 16.29 0.62
CA LEU A 102 5.73 16.40 -0.07
C LEU A 102 6.64 15.24 0.28
N GLY A 103 6.73 14.87 1.57
CA GLY A 103 7.49 13.70 2.02
C GLY A 103 7.01 12.41 1.37
N ILE A 104 5.68 12.19 1.25
CA ILE A 104 5.11 11.04 0.55
C ILE A 104 5.54 11.02 -0.93
N TYR A 105 5.46 12.16 -1.63
CA TYR A 105 5.84 12.23 -3.04
C TYR A 105 7.35 12.04 -3.25
N LEU A 106 8.19 12.54 -2.34
CA LEU A 106 9.63 12.33 -2.35
C LEU A 106 9.97 10.86 -2.12
N THR A 107 9.28 10.19 -1.19
CA THR A 107 9.40 8.74 -0.97
C THR A 107 9.07 7.96 -2.24
N GLN A 108 7.94 8.28 -2.90
CA GLN A 108 7.53 7.64 -4.15
C GLN A 108 8.50 7.87 -5.32
N ALA A 109 9.24 8.98 -5.29
CA ALA A 109 10.28 9.30 -6.25
C ALA A 109 11.65 8.66 -5.92
N GLY A 110 11.75 7.89 -4.83
CA GLY A 110 13.02 7.32 -4.36
C GLY A 110 13.98 8.33 -3.72
N ASN A 111 13.54 9.57 -3.51
CA ASN A 111 14.36 10.61 -2.88
C ASN A 111 14.19 10.58 -1.35
N PHE A 112 14.75 9.54 -0.73
CA PHE A 112 14.49 9.22 0.67
C PHE A 112 15.04 10.24 1.64
N ASP A 113 16.25 10.79 1.39
CA ASP A 113 16.85 11.77 2.31
C ASP A 113 15.99 13.05 2.36
N ALA A 114 15.56 13.58 1.22
CA ALA A 114 14.65 14.72 1.20
C ALA A 114 13.27 14.41 1.81
N ALA A 115 12.81 13.14 1.69
CA ALA A 115 11.56 12.71 2.33
C ALA A 115 11.69 12.76 3.87
N TYR A 116 12.82 12.32 4.43
CA TYR A 116 13.07 12.40 5.87
C TYR A 116 13.03 13.83 6.36
N GLU A 117 13.72 14.76 5.67
CA GLU A 117 13.71 16.20 6.02
C GLU A 117 12.29 16.79 5.98
N ALA A 118 11.48 16.39 4.99
CA ALA A 118 10.10 16.85 4.91
C ALA A 118 9.26 16.35 6.09
N PHE A 119 9.38 15.08 6.49
CA PHE A 119 8.67 14.54 7.64
C PHE A 119 9.21 15.07 8.98
N ASP A 120 10.50 15.34 9.07
CA ASP A 120 11.11 16.02 10.24
C ASP A 120 10.49 17.40 10.41
N SER A 121 10.33 18.17 9.32
CA SER A 121 9.65 19.47 9.34
C SER A 121 8.20 19.34 9.84
N VAL A 122 7.47 18.27 9.46
CA VAL A 122 6.12 18.03 10.02
C VAL A 122 6.17 17.89 11.53
N LEU A 123 7.08 17.03 12.04
CA LEU A 123 7.16 16.73 13.47
C LEU A 123 7.73 17.87 14.31
N GLU A 124 8.50 18.79 13.69
CA GLU A 124 8.95 20.03 14.32
C GLU A 124 7.79 21.04 14.44
N LEU A 125 6.94 21.15 13.39
CA LEU A 125 5.80 22.05 13.37
C LEU A 125 4.64 21.52 14.23
N ASP A 126 4.37 20.21 14.16
CA ASP A 126 3.37 19.50 14.94
C ASP A 126 3.88 18.15 15.44
N PRO A 127 4.43 18.09 16.67
CA PRO A 127 4.93 16.83 17.26
C PRO A 127 3.83 15.77 17.46
N THR A 128 2.56 16.16 17.39
CA THR A 128 1.40 15.25 17.58
C THR A 128 0.87 14.65 16.28
N TYR A 129 1.46 15.03 15.14
CA TYR A 129 1.05 14.55 13.82
C TYR A 129 1.50 13.10 13.59
N ASN A 130 0.72 12.15 14.13
CA ASN A 130 1.10 10.73 14.15
C ASN A 130 1.29 10.11 12.76
N TYR A 131 0.55 10.58 11.73
CA TYR A 131 0.74 10.09 10.35
C TYR A 131 2.10 10.45 9.75
N ALA A 132 2.77 11.49 10.23
CA ALA A 132 4.15 11.78 9.82
C ALA A 132 5.11 10.67 10.26
N ARG A 133 4.89 10.06 11.44
CA ARG A 133 5.67 8.90 11.90
C ARG A 133 5.43 7.68 11.03
N LEU A 134 4.16 7.39 10.64
CA LEU A 134 3.87 6.34 9.68
C LEU A 134 4.66 6.56 8.38
N ASN A 135 4.49 7.75 7.78
CA ASN A 135 5.05 8.04 6.48
C ASN A 135 6.58 8.11 6.48
N ARG A 136 7.20 8.67 7.57
CA ARG A 136 8.66 8.66 7.75
C ARG A 136 9.17 7.24 7.97
N GLY A 137 8.49 6.43 8.79
CA GLY A 137 8.80 5.02 8.99
C GLY A 137 8.78 4.22 7.69
N ILE A 138 7.80 4.45 6.81
CA ILE A 138 7.74 3.82 5.48
C ILE A 138 8.87 4.33 4.59
N ALA A 139 9.16 5.64 4.58
CA ALA A 139 10.29 6.19 3.83
C ALA A 139 11.63 5.59 4.29
N LEU A 140 11.82 5.46 5.60
CA LEU A 140 13.01 4.82 6.20
C LEU A 140 13.10 3.34 5.83
N TYR A 141 11.97 2.61 5.77
CA TYR A 141 11.91 1.23 5.31
C TYR A 141 12.41 1.10 3.87
N TYR A 142 11.89 1.88 2.93
CA TYR A 142 12.34 1.86 1.54
C TYR A 142 13.77 2.38 1.36
N GLY A 143 14.23 3.27 2.22
CA GLY A 143 15.62 3.75 2.26
C GLY A 143 16.59 2.80 2.98
N GLY A 144 16.14 1.60 3.41
CA GLY A 144 16.99 0.59 4.06
C GLY A 144 17.41 0.92 5.50
N ARG A 145 16.80 1.94 6.12
CA ARG A 145 17.09 2.37 7.50
C ARG A 145 16.16 1.68 8.52
N TYR A 146 16.15 0.35 8.52
CA TYR A 146 15.14 -0.46 9.20
C TYR A 146 15.01 -0.22 10.71
N LEU A 147 16.11 0.02 11.43
CA LEU A 147 16.04 0.29 12.88
C LEU A 147 15.32 1.61 13.19
N LEU A 148 15.59 2.66 12.40
CA LEU A 148 14.89 3.93 12.54
C LEU A 148 13.41 3.82 12.11
N ALA A 149 13.15 3.05 11.05
CA ALA A 149 11.79 2.76 10.62
C ALA A 149 10.99 2.03 11.70
N GLN A 150 11.61 1.09 12.41
CA GLN A 150 11.00 0.36 13.52
C GLN A 150 10.59 1.31 14.67
N ASP A 151 11.45 2.26 15.02
CA ASP A 151 11.16 3.22 16.10
C ASP A 151 9.92 4.07 15.77
N ASP A 152 9.82 4.61 14.57
CA ASP A 152 8.68 5.40 14.13
C ASP A 152 7.39 4.57 14.03
N LEU A 153 7.46 3.40 13.41
CA LEU A 153 6.29 2.54 13.24
C LEU A 153 5.83 1.90 14.55
N LEU A 154 6.74 1.64 15.49
CA LEU A 154 6.39 1.20 16.83
C LEU A 154 5.68 2.30 17.62
N ALA A 155 6.12 3.55 17.49
CA ALA A 155 5.43 4.69 18.08
C ALA A 155 4.01 4.85 17.49
N PHE A 156 3.89 4.74 16.17
CA PHE A 156 2.60 4.81 15.48
C PHE A 156 1.67 3.64 15.86
N TYR A 157 2.19 2.42 15.99
CA TYR A 157 1.44 1.24 16.45
C TYR A 157 0.89 1.43 17.87
N ARG A 158 1.69 1.98 18.79
CA ARG A 158 1.30 2.18 20.20
C ARG A 158 0.11 3.13 20.37
N ASP A 159 -0.12 4.00 19.42
CA ASP A 159 -1.22 4.95 19.44
C ASP A 159 -2.58 4.26 19.20
N ASP A 160 -2.63 3.23 18.33
CA ASP A 160 -3.77 2.34 18.18
C ASP A 160 -3.33 0.89 17.89
N PRO A 161 -3.16 0.06 18.94
CA PRO A 161 -2.76 -1.33 18.79
C PRO A 161 -3.84 -2.24 18.17
N ASN A 162 -5.07 -1.76 17.99
CA ASN A 162 -6.16 -2.55 17.40
C ASN A 162 -6.28 -2.35 15.88
N ASP A 163 -5.50 -1.43 15.31
CA ASP A 163 -5.40 -1.24 13.86
C ASP A 163 -4.47 -2.31 13.26
N PRO A 164 -4.98 -3.22 12.39
CA PRO A 164 -4.18 -4.27 11.77
C PRO A 164 -3.09 -3.72 10.85
N PHE A 165 -3.31 -2.60 10.16
CA PHE A 165 -2.36 -2.03 9.21
C PHE A 165 -1.15 -1.42 9.90
N ARG A 166 -1.31 -0.87 11.11
CA ARG A 166 -0.18 -0.48 11.96
C ARG A 166 0.67 -1.68 12.37
N SER A 167 0.02 -2.80 12.67
CA SER A 167 0.71 -4.07 12.97
C SER A 167 1.43 -4.64 11.75
N LEU A 168 0.82 -4.57 10.56
CA LEU A 168 1.39 -5.07 9.31
C LEU A 168 2.62 -4.25 8.87
N TRP A 169 2.56 -2.92 8.87
CA TRP A 169 3.71 -2.08 8.52
C TRP A 169 4.87 -2.29 9.48
N LEU A 170 4.61 -2.36 10.79
CA LEU A 170 5.64 -2.67 11.79
C LEU A 170 6.24 -4.06 11.54
N TYR A 171 5.42 -5.06 11.23
CA TYR A 171 5.89 -6.41 10.89
C TYR A 171 6.78 -6.44 9.64
N LEU A 172 6.41 -5.70 8.58
CA LEU A 172 7.23 -5.62 7.37
C LEU A 172 8.64 -5.14 7.68
N VAL A 173 8.78 -4.14 8.53
CA VAL A 173 10.10 -3.62 8.95
C VAL A 173 10.83 -4.61 9.86
N GLU A 174 10.14 -5.14 10.89
CA GLU A 174 10.74 -6.12 11.80
C GLU A 174 11.26 -7.35 11.07
N ARG A 175 10.59 -7.78 10.01
CA ARG A 175 10.99 -8.91 9.18
C ARG A 175 12.32 -8.66 8.47
N GLU A 176 12.61 -7.45 8.02
CA GLU A 176 13.91 -7.10 7.42
C GLU A 176 15.05 -7.11 8.46
N ILE A 177 14.72 -6.87 9.74
CA ILE A 177 15.70 -6.93 10.85
C ILE A 177 15.92 -8.37 11.29
N ASN A 178 14.85 -9.09 11.62
CA ASN A 178 14.88 -10.49 12.03
C ASN A 178 13.52 -11.18 11.78
N PRO A 179 13.41 -12.05 10.77
CA PRO A 179 12.14 -12.68 10.38
C PRO A 179 11.49 -13.53 11.48
N GLU A 180 12.30 -14.22 12.31
CA GLU A 180 11.77 -15.12 13.35
C GLU A 180 11.12 -14.32 14.49
N THR A 181 11.82 -13.32 15.00
CA THR A 181 11.30 -12.46 16.07
C THR A 181 10.13 -11.61 15.60
N ALA A 182 10.14 -11.18 14.33
CA ALA A 182 9.03 -10.45 13.74
C ALA A 182 7.72 -11.25 13.72
N LYS A 183 7.78 -12.54 13.35
CA LYS A 183 6.61 -13.41 13.35
C LYS A 183 6.06 -13.64 14.78
N ILE A 184 6.95 -13.81 15.76
CA ILE A 184 6.57 -13.95 17.18
C ILE A 184 5.88 -12.64 17.66
N ALA A 185 6.45 -11.48 17.32
CA ALA A 185 5.91 -10.20 17.70
C ALA A 185 4.54 -9.93 17.05
N LEU A 186 4.38 -10.27 15.75
CA LEU A 186 3.10 -10.16 15.05
C LEU A 186 2.04 -11.07 15.69
N ASN A 187 2.39 -12.32 16.03
CA ASN A 187 1.45 -13.22 16.70
C ASN A 187 1.00 -12.65 18.05
N LYS A 188 1.93 -12.10 18.83
CA LYS A 188 1.57 -11.46 20.10
C LYS A 188 0.63 -10.27 19.91
N ARG A 189 0.89 -9.39 18.92
CA ARG A 189 0.00 -8.27 18.59
C ARG A 189 -1.38 -8.76 18.16
N TYR A 190 -1.43 -9.85 17.38
CA TYR A 190 -2.68 -10.49 16.98
C TYR A 190 -3.46 -11.02 18.18
N ASP A 191 -2.81 -11.69 19.15
CA ASP A 191 -3.47 -12.25 20.35
C ASP A 191 -4.00 -11.14 21.28
N ASP A 192 -3.26 -10.04 21.43
CA ASP A 192 -3.57 -8.92 22.32
C ASP A 192 -4.67 -7.98 21.73
N ALA A 193 -4.87 -7.97 20.42
CA ALA A 193 -5.75 -7.02 19.74
C ALA A 193 -7.25 -7.35 19.86
N LYS A 194 -8.07 -6.31 19.87
CA LYS A 194 -9.52 -6.42 19.67
C LYS A 194 -9.79 -6.52 18.17
N LYS A 195 -10.06 -7.74 17.70
CA LYS A 195 -10.30 -8.01 16.28
C LYS A 195 -11.68 -7.55 15.87
N GLY A 196 -11.77 -6.91 14.73
CA GLY A 196 -12.99 -6.44 14.12
C GLY A 196 -12.74 -5.91 12.71
N PRO A 197 -11.74 -5.04 12.47
CA PRO A 197 -11.42 -4.55 11.13
C PRO A 197 -10.94 -5.66 10.20
N TRP A 198 -11.29 -5.54 8.91
CA TRP A 198 -10.96 -6.46 7.82
C TRP A 198 -9.49 -6.90 7.79
N GLY A 199 -8.55 -5.97 7.92
CA GLY A 199 -7.10 -6.20 7.80
C GLY A 199 -6.55 -7.27 8.76
N TRP A 200 -7.27 -7.67 9.81
CA TRP A 200 -6.86 -8.81 10.64
C TRP A 200 -6.88 -10.14 9.90
N ASN A 201 -7.68 -10.29 8.84
CA ASN A 201 -7.61 -11.45 7.95
C ASN A 201 -6.27 -11.53 7.21
N ILE A 202 -5.68 -10.38 6.85
CA ILE A 202 -4.34 -10.31 6.24
C ILE A 202 -3.28 -10.71 7.27
N VAL A 203 -3.41 -10.27 8.53
CA VAL A 203 -2.52 -10.72 9.62
C VAL A 203 -2.60 -12.22 9.83
N GLU A 204 -3.79 -12.82 9.83
CA GLU A 204 -3.98 -14.28 9.93
C GLU A 204 -3.28 -15.04 8.79
N PHE A 205 -3.31 -14.49 7.57
CA PHE A 205 -2.59 -15.05 6.45
C PHE A 205 -1.06 -15.02 6.69
N TYR A 206 -0.49 -13.90 7.14
CA TYR A 206 0.93 -13.80 7.45
C TYR A 206 1.38 -14.72 8.59
N LEU A 207 0.50 -14.98 9.54
CA LEU A 207 0.73 -15.95 10.62
C LEU A 207 0.58 -17.41 10.17
N SER A 208 0.09 -17.64 8.93
CA SER A 208 -0.22 -18.97 8.38
C SER A 208 -1.41 -19.66 9.08
N ASN A 209 -2.29 -18.87 9.71
CA ASN A 209 -3.52 -19.35 10.33
C ASN A 209 -4.62 -19.66 9.28
N ILE A 210 -4.58 -18.96 8.16
CA ILE A 210 -5.48 -19.17 7.01
C ILE A 210 -4.67 -19.25 5.71
N SER A 211 -5.26 -19.93 4.71
CA SER A 211 -4.70 -19.98 3.36
C SER A 211 -5.05 -18.69 2.56
N GLU A 212 -4.30 -18.40 1.51
CA GLU A 212 -4.61 -17.33 0.56
C GLU A 212 -6.02 -17.49 -0.03
N LYS A 213 -6.41 -18.73 -0.35
CA LYS A 213 -7.77 -19.02 -0.81
C LYS A 213 -8.83 -18.61 0.22
N THR A 214 -8.60 -18.92 1.49
CA THR A 214 -9.52 -18.54 2.57
C THR A 214 -9.57 -17.02 2.76
N LEU A 215 -8.43 -16.34 2.64
CA LEU A 215 -8.36 -14.89 2.69
C LEU A 215 -9.24 -14.26 1.58
N MET A 216 -9.10 -14.74 0.34
CA MET A 216 -9.90 -14.24 -0.79
C MET A 216 -11.39 -14.57 -0.67
N GLN A 217 -11.77 -15.72 -0.08
CA GLN A 217 -13.16 -16.03 0.22
C GLN A 217 -13.76 -15.07 1.24
N ARG A 218 -13.06 -14.82 2.36
CA ARG A 218 -13.50 -13.85 3.38
C ARG A 218 -13.62 -12.44 2.82
N LEU A 219 -12.69 -12.03 1.95
CA LEU A 219 -12.76 -10.76 1.26
C LEU A 219 -14.06 -10.57 0.49
N GLN A 220 -14.48 -11.61 -0.26
CA GLN A 220 -15.74 -11.57 -0.99
C GLN A 220 -16.96 -11.56 -0.06
N GLU A 221 -16.92 -12.30 1.06
CA GLU A 221 -18.01 -12.39 2.02
C GLU A 221 -18.21 -11.10 2.83
N GLU A 222 -17.11 -10.38 3.15
CA GLU A 222 -17.14 -9.17 3.96
C GLU A 222 -17.38 -7.88 3.14
N ALA A 223 -17.09 -7.89 1.84
CA ALA A 223 -17.35 -6.75 0.98
C ALA A 223 -18.85 -6.51 0.80
N THR A 224 -19.32 -5.33 1.20
CA THR A 224 -20.75 -4.97 1.17
C THR A 224 -21.17 -4.30 -0.14
N ASP A 225 -20.23 -3.69 -0.85
CA ASP A 225 -20.41 -3.00 -2.10
C ASP A 225 -19.10 -2.95 -2.90
N ASN A 226 -19.12 -2.32 -4.08
CA ASN A 226 -17.92 -2.20 -4.91
C ASN A 226 -16.82 -1.35 -4.28
N THR A 227 -17.16 -0.36 -3.47
CA THR A 227 -16.16 0.50 -2.82
C THR A 227 -15.39 -0.31 -1.78
N SER A 228 -16.08 -0.98 -0.86
CA SER A 228 -15.45 -1.84 0.13
C SER A 228 -14.68 -2.99 -0.52
N LEU A 229 -15.17 -3.54 -1.64
CA LEU A 229 -14.46 -4.56 -2.41
C LEU A 229 -13.14 -4.02 -2.99
N ALA A 230 -13.15 -2.82 -3.59
CA ALA A 230 -11.96 -2.19 -4.15
C ALA A 230 -10.92 -1.86 -3.06
N GLU A 231 -11.38 -1.38 -1.90
CA GLU A 231 -10.55 -1.10 -0.72
C GLU A 231 -9.90 -2.37 -0.19
N HIS A 232 -10.68 -3.41 0.12
CA HIS A 232 -10.17 -4.70 0.60
C HIS A 232 -9.22 -5.37 -0.40
N LEU A 233 -9.50 -5.29 -1.71
CA LEU A 233 -8.60 -5.79 -2.75
C LEU A 233 -7.30 -5.00 -2.79
N SER A 234 -7.35 -3.66 -2.70
CA SER A 234 -6.13 -2.84 -2.71
C SER A 234 -5.21 -3.19 -1.55
N GLU A 235 -5.76 -3.36 -0.35
CA GLU A 235 -5.01 -3.78 0.83
C GLU A 235 -4.47 -5.20 0.66
N THR A 236 -5.35 -6.17 0.32
CA THR A 236 -4.98 -7.58 0.20
C THR A 236 -3.91 -7.80 -0.85
N ASP A 237 -4.11 -7.27 -2.07
CA ASP A 237 -3.18 -7.45 -3.18
C ASP A 237 -1.81 -6.82 -2.88
N PHE A 238 -1.78 -5.67 -2.20
CA PHE A 238 -0.52 -5.06 -1.77
C PHE A 238 0.24 -5.98 -0.81
N TYR A 239 -0.40 -6.44 0.26
CA TYR A 239 0.29 -7.29 1.25
C TYR A 239 0.62 -8.68 0.66
N LEU A 240 -0.22 -9.26 -0.18
CA LEU A 240 0.15 -10.47 -0.94
C LEU A 240 1.35 -10.20 -1.86
N GLY A 241 1.40 -9.06 -2.53
CA GLY A 241 2.56 -8.63 -3.32
C GLY A 241 3.85 -8.59 -2.50
N LYS A 242 3.81 -7.98 -1.30
CA LYS A 242 4.94 -7.96 -0.34
C LYS A 242 5.32 -9.37 0.14
N HIS A 243 4.34 -10.24 0.31
CA HIS A 243 4.60 -11.65 0.67
C HIS A 243 5.32 -12.38 -0.46
N TYR A 244 4.83 -12.35 -1.70
CA TYR A 244 5.46 -13.02 -2.84
C TYR A 244 6.84 -12.44 -3.17
N LEU A 245 7.01 -11.13 -3.03
CA LEU A 245 8.32 -10.50 -3.18
C LEU A 245 9.34 -11.08 -2.19
N SER A 246 8.93 -11.31 -0.93
CA SER A 246 9.79 -11.93 0.08
C SER A 246 10.15 -13.40 -0.19
N LEU A 247 9.35 -14.08 -1.00
CA LEU A 247 9.62 -15.44 -1.48
C LEU A 247 10.46 -15.48 -2.77
N GLY A 248 10.80 -14.31 -3.34
CA GLY A 248 11.51 -14.19 -4.61
C GLY A 248 10.63 -14.32 -5.85
N ASP A 249 9.30 -14.49 -5.70
CA ASP A 249 8.36 -14.54 -6.83
C ASP A 249 7.97 -13.13 -7.29
N LYS A 250 8.92 -12.48 -7.99
CA LYS A 250 8.75 -11.13 -8.52
C LYS A 250 7.62 -11.01 -9.53
N ASN A 251 7.33 -12.06 -10.29
CA ASN A 251 6.28 -12.03 -11.31
C ASN A 251 4.89 -11.97 -10.68
N THR A 252 4.64 -12.79 -9.67
CA THR A 252 3.39 -12.76 -8.90
C THR A 252 3.26 -11.43 -8.15
N ALA A 253 4.33 -10.96 -7.51
CA ALA A 253 4.34 -9.66 -6.82
C ALA A 253 4.00 -8.50 -7.77
N LEU A 254 4.62 -8.46 -8.96
CA LEU A 254 4.35 -7.45 -10.00
C LEU A 254 2.87 -7.43 -10.42
N ALA A 255 2.27 -8.62 -10.61
CA ALA A 255 0.86 -8.73 -10.98
C ALA A 255 -0.05 -8.18 -9.87
N LEU A 256 0.22 -8.54 -8.60
CA LEU A 256 -0.54 -8.10 -7.45
C LEU A 256 -0.44 -6.57 -7.23
N PHE A 257 0.74 -5.97 -7.33
CA PHE A 257 0.87 -4.52 -7.25
C PHE A 257 0.15 -3.79 -8.38
N LYS A 258 0.08 -4.37 -9.60
CA LYS A 258 -0.73 -3.83 -10.69
C LYS A 258 -2.23 -3.88 -10.36
N LEU A 259 -2.71 -4.96 -9.73
CA LEU A 259 -4.09 -5.08 -9.27
C LEU A 259 -4.40 -4.06 -8.17
N THR A 260 -3.51 -3.89 -7.18
CA THR A 260 -3.62 -2.83 -6.15
C THR A 260 -3.85 -1.45 -6.78
N VAL A 261 -3.03 -1.10 -7.78
CA VAL A 261 -3.13 0.22 -8.46
C VAL A 261 -4.39 0.33 -9.30
N ALA A 262 -4.82 -0.77 -9.94
CA ALA A 262 -5.98 -0.77 -10.84
C ALA A 262 -7.31 -0.46 -10.14
N ASN A 263 -7.40 -0.65 -8.82
CA ASN A 263 -8.61 -0.35 -8.04
C ASN A 263 -8.87 1.16 -7.86
N ASN A 264 -7.91 2.04 -8.15
CA ASN A 264 -7.98 3.51 -8.03
C ASN A 264 -8.28 4.01 -6.60
N VAL A 265 -7.88 3.27 -5.56
CA VAL A 265 -8.02 3.71 -4.16
C VAL A 265 -6.84 4.65 -3.81
N HIS A 266 -6.75 5.79 -4.49
CA HIS A 266 -5.57 6.68 -4.53
C HIS A 266 -5.12 7.22 -3.17
N ASN A 267 -6.02 7.34 -2.20
CA ASN A 267 -5.74 7.81 -0.84
C ASN A 267 -5.16 6.74 0.09
N PHE A 268 -5.20 5.45 -0.30
CA PHE A 268 -4.65 4.37 0.51
C PHE A 268 -3.11 4.32 0.42
N VAL A 269 -2.51 3.98 1.54
CA VAL A 269 -1.07 3.77 1.67
C VAL A 269 -0.60 2.66 0.71
N GLU A 270 -1.36 1.58 0.62
CA GLU A 270 -1.12 0.43 -0.23
C GLU A 270 -1.07 0.81 -1.72
N HIS A 271 -2.04 1.62 -2.18
CA HIS A 271 -2.05 2.11 -3.56
C HIS A 271 -0.81 2.99 -3.86
N ARG A 272 -0.45 3.87 -2.92
CA ARG A 272 0.69 4.78 -3.08
C ARG A 272 2.01 4.03 -3.18
N TYR A 273 2.21 3.03 -2.32
CA TYR A 273 3.46 2.28 -2.28
C TYR A 273 3.49 1.09 -3.24
N ALA A 274 2.35 0.59 -3.74
CA ALA A 274 2.32 -0.31 -4.89
C ALA A 274 2.95 0.34 -6.14
N LEU A 275 2.75 1.64 -6.35
CA LEU A 275 3.41 2.38 -7.44
C LEU A 275 4.93 2.45 -7.27
N LEU A 276 5.43 2.62 -6.04
CA LEU A 276 6.87 2.58 -5.76
C LEU A 276 7.42 1.17 -5.99
N GLU A 277 6.73 0.12 -5.52
CA GLU A 277 7.14 -1.27 -5.76
C GLU A 277 7.21 -1.61 -7.26
N LEU A 278 6.24 -1.14 -8.05
CA LEU A 278 6.26 -1.29 -9.51
C LEU A 278 7.45 -0.58 -10.15
N ALA A 279 7.80 0.61 -9.67
CA ALA A 279 8.97 1.35 -10.16
C ALA A 279 10.28 0.63 -9.82
N LEU A 280 10.42 0.14 -8.59
CA LEU A 280 11.61 -0.59 -8.14
C LEU A 280 11.79 -1.90 -8.93
N LEU A 281 10.72 -2.68 -9.12
CA LEU A 281 10.77 -3.91 -9.91
C LEU A 281 11.06 -3.66 -11.39
N GLY A 282 10.60 -2.53 -11.95
CA GLY A 282 10.91 -2.11 -13.33
C GLY A 282 12.39 -1.77 -13.49
N GLN A 283 12.97 -1.01 -12.58
CA GLN A 283 14.39 -0.64 -12.60
C GLN A 283 15.31 -1.88 -12.55
N GLU A 284 15.00 -2.85 -11.68
CA GLU A 284 15.78 -4.09 -11.61
C GLU A 284 15.74 -4.89 -12.91
N GLN A 285 14.63 -4.90 -13.64
CA GLN A 285 14.53 -5.59 -14.94
C GLN A 285 15.38 -4.90 -16.01
N ASP A 286 15.42 -3.57 -16.01
CA ASP A 286 16.22 -2.79 -16.95
C ASP A 286 17.72 -2.97 -16.70
N ASP A 287 18.16 -3.00 -15.43
CA ASP A 287 19.55 -3.23 -15.05
C ASP A 287 20.04 -4.62 -15.46
N LEU A 288 19.20 -5.66 -15.29
CA LEU A 288 19.53 -7.04 -15.71
C LEU A 288 19.63 -7.16 -17.23
N SER A 289 18.73 -6.50 -17.98
CA SER A 289 18.75 -6.52 -19.44
C SER A 289 19.92 -5.74 -20.03
N GLY A 290 20.41 -4.71 -19.36
CA GLY A 290 21.57 -3.91 -19.74
C GLY A 290 22.91 -4.64 -19.50
N SER A 291 22.98 -5.50 -18.49
CA SER A 291 24.18 -6.29 -18.17
C SER A 291 24.45 -7.43 -19.14
N ASP A 292 23.43 -7.95 -19.83
CA ASP A 292 23.55 -9.05 -20.82
C ASP A 292 24.01 -8.54 -22.21
N GLN A 293 24.18 -7.22 -22.39
CA GLN A 293 24.61 -6.60 -23.67
C GLN A 293 26.07 -6.09 -23.65
N GLN A 294 26.79 -6.28 -22.54
CA GLN A 294 28.22 -5.97 -22.45
C GLN A 294 29.07 -7.26 -22.44
#